data_4037a8e81eaec989a63a1ca5092d6d32
#
_entry.id   4037a8e81eaec989a63a1ca5092d6d32
#
_cell.length_a   1.000
_cell.length_b   1.000
_cell.length_c   1.000
_cell.angle_alpha   90.00
_cell.angle_beta   90.00
_cell.angle_gamma   90.00
#
_symmetry.space_group_name_H-M   'P 1'
#
loop_
_entity.id
_entity.type
_entity.pdbx_description
1 polymer ?
#
loop_
_entity_poly.entity_id
_entity_poly.type
_entity_poly.pdbx_seq_one_letter_code
_entity_poly.pdbx_strand_id
1 'polypeptide(L)'
;MASKKPTFMKVHLIAQVLTIWCSLTLSAADWPQWRGPQRDGLASGLKVALPKDASQMLLKWKIPIGTGFSSPIVTGGRVYILDDQDGHETAHCLDAVSGKEIWRKEYAVTFGDEWGKGPRSTPFLDGDRLYLQSCRGEFQCLDAATGNKIWSLSFEQDFGVTFLGMKAQEGTARRRGNNGTAVIAGDLVVVQVGKGKADGATLVACDKKTGRVRWQAGQDDAAYSSLVSTVLAGTPVVLALTATQLLVVDLKDGQLLANPTLRTAANRHVATPLVVGNTVFVNSHTFGVVAFSASKSGANFQFQQKWSNPDCKINLASLVSIKGALYAQGPLQNYVCLDAGTGRQLWSLPGFGKEYSATIGIGETLLVLTDQGEMISLAANSEHPQELTRWQICGRQWNHPAVADGKIFIRDQRELACYELPLAL
;
A
#
# COMPACT_ATOMS: atom_id res chain seq x y z
N MET A 1 -53.55 -6.12 75.55
CA MET A 1 -53.32 -6.61 74.15
C MET A 1 -52.42 -5.63 73.45
N ALA A 2 -51.15 -5.92 73.40
CA ALA A 2 -50.15 -5.05 72.77
C ALA A 2 -49.67 -5.67 71.47
N SER A 3 -49.92 -4.99 70.38
CA SER A 3 -49.54 -5.39 69.04
C SER A 3 -48.05 -5.04 68.82
N LYS A 4 -47.21 -6.04 68.52
CA LYS A 4 -45.82 -5.87 68.09
C LYS A 4 -45.80 -5.70 66.60
N LYS A 5 -45.24 -4.57 66.11
CA LYS A 5 -44.90 -4.34 64.72
C LYS A 5 -43.56 -5.01 64.39
N PRO A 6 -43.38 -5.63 63.21
CA PRO A 6 -42.09 -6.17 62.83
C PRO A 6 -41.17 -5.08 62.24
N THR A 7 -39.92 -5.12 62.71
CA THR A 7 -38.83 -4.25 62.25
C THR A 7 -38.21 -4.83 60.93
N PHE A 8 -38.32 -4.10 59.82
CA PHE A 8 -37.62 -4.45 58.58
C PHE A 8 -36.16 -3.96 58.59
N MET A 9 -35.26 -4.92 58.59
CA MET A 9 -33.82 -4.68 58.46
C MET A 9 -33.47 -4.40 56.99
N LYS A 10 -33.06 -3.16 56.69
CA LYS A 10 -32.56 -2.78 55.36
C LYS A 10 -31.17 -3.33 55.17
N VAL A 11 -31.03 -4.35 54.31
CA VAL A 11 -29.74 -4.85 53.83
C VAL A 11 -29.29 -3.89 52.74
N HIS A 12 -28.21 -3.14 52.98
CA HIS A 12 -27.54 -2.33 51.97
C HIS A 12 -26.60 -3.24 51.16
N LEU A 13 -27.01 -3.53 49.93
CA LEU A 13 -26.15 -4.21 48.96
C LEU A 13 -25.19 -3.15 48.37
N ILE A 14 -23.92 -3.17 48.79
CA ILE A 14 -22.85 -2.37 48.19
C ILE A 14 -22.42 -3.10 46.91
N ALA A 15 -22.90 -2.64 45.77
CA ALA A 15 -22.39 -3.07 44.49
C ALA A 15 -21.00 -2.44 44.24
N GLN A 16 -19.95 -3.23 44.40
CA GLN A 16 -18.60 -2.86 43.94
C GLN A 16 -18.59 -2.90 42.39
N VAL A 17 -18.64 -1.75 41.78
CA VAL A 17 -18.38 -1.60 40.35
C VAL A 17 -16.87 -1.74 40.14
N LEU A 18 -16.41 -2.92 39.72
CA LEU A 18 -15.07 -3.12 39.21
C LEU A 18 -14.97 -2.37 37.86
N THR A 19 -14.41 -1.19 37.89
CA THR A 19 -14.01 -0.48 36.69
C THR A 19 -12.77 -1.19 36.11
N ILE A 20 -12.99 -2.09 35.14
CA ILE A 20 -11.91 -2.64 34.34
C ILE A 20 -11.38 -1.47 33.48
N TRP A 21 -10.30 -0.88 33.91
CA TRP A 21 -9.47 -0.02 33.06
C TRP A 21 -8.87 -0.91 31.99
N CYS A 22 -9.57 -1.02 30.87
CA CYS A 22 -8.97 -1.49 29.64
C CYS A 22 -7.94 -0.43 29.25
N SER A 23 -6.69 -0.63 29.64
CA SER A 23 -5.57 0.13 29.12
C SER A 23 -5.55 -0.11 27.61
N LEU A 24 -6.19 0.78 26.86
CA LEU A 24 -5.92 0.95 25.45
C LEU A 24 -4.43 1.36 25.36
N THR A 25 -3.56 0.38 25.32
CA THR A 25 -2.24 0.58 24.76
C THR A 25 -2.50 1.11 23.35
N LEU A 26 -2.29 2.40 23.13
CA LEU A 26 -2.13 2.94 21.79
C LEU A 26 -0.99 2.11 21.17
N SER A 27 -1.35 1.08 20.44
CA SER A 27 -0.42 0.39 19.57
C SER A 27 0.12 1.47 18.64
N ALA A 28 1.42 1.72 18.70
CA ALA A 28 2.07 2.59 17.75
C ALA A 28 1.73 2.03 16.37
N ALA A 29 1.43 2.93 15.44
CA ALA A 29 0.76 2.61 14.18
C ALA A 29 1.43 1.45 13.44
N ASP A 30 0.71 0.35 13.27
CA ASP A 30 1.08 -0.77 12.42
C ASP A 30 1.18 -0.31 10.96
N TRP A 31 1.98 -1.03 10.17
CA TRP A 31 2.11 -0.87 8.71
C TRP A 31 1.64 -2.14 7.99
N PRO A 32 0.33 -2.43 7.98
CA PRO A 32 -0.19 -3.76 7.65
C PRO A 32 -0.28 -4.05 6.15
N GLN A 33 0.04 -3.09 5.30
CA GLN A 33 -0.10 -3.21 3.85
C GLN A 33 0.77 -2.19 3.10
N TRP A 34 0.77 -2.31 1.75
CA TRP A 34 1.43 -1.39 0.84
C TRP A 34 1.11 0.07 1.16
N ARG A 35 2.17 0.89 1.38
CA ARG A 35 2.08 2.31 1.70
C ARG A 35 1.31 2.65 2.98
N GLY A 36 1.27 1.74 3.94
CA GLY A 36 0.69 1.97 5.26
C GLY A 36 -0.83 1.78 5.36
N PRO A 37 -1.41 2.10 6.52
CA PRO A 37 -2.80 1.75 6.85
C PRO A 37 -3.84 2.27 5.85
N GLN A 38 -3.62 3.44 5.26
CA GLN A 38 -4.55 4.07 4.30
C GLN A 38 -4.05 4.01 2.84
N ARG A 39 -2.91 3.37 2.57
CA ARG A 39 -2.26 3.31 1.25
C ARG A 39 -1.87 4.67 0.67
N ASP A 40 -1.75 5.66 1.50
CA ASP A 40 -1.45 7.06 1.16
C ASP A 40 0.02 7.46 1.40
N GLY A 41 0.80 6.56 2.01
CA GLY A 41 2.20 6.81 2.37
C GLY A 41 2.37 7.62 3.65
N LEU A 42 1.31 7.82 4.45
CA LEU A 42 1.38 8.58 5.69
C LEU A 42 1.51 7.66 6.91
N ALA A 43 2.48 7.96 7.77
CA ALA A 43 2.63 7.35 9.09
C ALA A 43 1.89 8.18 10.13
N SER A 44 0.55 8.16 10.06
CA SER A 44 -0.30 8.94 10.94
C SER A 44 -0.19 8.48 12.39
N GLY A 45 -0.07 9.42 13.32
CA GLY A 45 0.02 9.13 14.76
C GLY A 45 1.39 8.71 15.26
N LEU A 46 2.37 8.55 14.38
CA LEU A 46 3.74 8.25 14.78
C LEU A 46 4.40 9.50 15.37
N LYS A 47 4.85 9.42 16.62
CA LYS A 47 5.56 10.48 17.31
C LYS A 47 7.06 10.19 17.32
N VAL A 48 7.72 10.45 16.21
CA VAL A 48 9.17 10.34 16.08
C VAL A 48 9.76 11.65 15.61
N ALA A 49 10.97 11.95 16.03
CA ALA A 49 11.79 12.97 15.40
C ALA A 49 12.42 12.36 14.13
N LEU A 50 12.65 13.17 13.14
CA LEU A 50 13.48 12.72 12.04
C LEU A 50 14.95 12.85 12.42
N PRO A 51 15.78 11.85 12.08
CA PRO A 51 17.19 11.92 12.36
C PRO A 51 17.83 13.11 11.63
N LYS A 52 18.68 13.84 12.33
CA LYS A 52 19.44 14.95 11.76
C LYS A 52 20.69 14.49 11.00
N ASP A 53 21.09 13.24 11.23
CA ASP A 53 22.19 12.56 10.54
C ASP A 53 22.06 11.03 10.72
N ALA A 54 22.91 10.29 10.02
CA ALA A 54 22.89 8.82 10.04
C ALA A 54 23.19 8.22 11.42
N SER A 55 23.93 8.93 12.29
CA SER A 55 24.30 8.40 13.62
C SER A 55 23.11 8.29 14.58
N GLN A 56 22.03 9.01 14.31
CA GLN A 56 20.79 8.96 15.09
C GLN A 56 19.89 7.78 14.70
N MET A 57 20.21 7.08 13.62
CA MET A 57 19.53 5.86 13.17
C MET A 57 20.19 4.66 13.82
N LEU A 58 19.62 4.18 14.92
CA LEU A 58 20.18 3.03 15.62
C LEU A 58 19.78 1.73 14.93
N LEU A 59 20.74 1.04 14.31
CA LEU A 59 20.52 -0.29 13.75
C LEU A 59 20.19 -1.27 14.87
N LYS A 60 18.98 -1.87 14.81
CA LYS A 60 18.53 -2.89 15.77
C LYS A 60 18.94 -4.29 15.32
N TRP A 61 18.68 -4.59 14.05
CA TRP A 61 19.09 -5.83 13.43
C TRP A 61 19.13 -5.68 11.90
N LYS A 62 19.89 -6.57 11.27
CA LYS A 62 20.01 -6.71 9.83
C LYS A 62 20.15 -8.20 9.51
N ILE A 63 19.41 -8.68 8.52
CA ILE A 63 19.44 -10.08 8.08
C ILE A 63 19.54 -10.17 6.56
N PRO A 64 20.16 -11.22 6.02
CA PRO A 64 20.11 -11.51 4.60
C PRO A 64 18.70 -11.94 4.18
N ILE A 65 18.29 -11.52 2.99
CA ILE A 65 17.07 -11.98 2.30
C ILE A 65 17.36 -12.22 0.83
N GLY A 66 16.45 -12.96 0.17
CA GLY A 66 16.50 -13.17 -1.27
C GLY A 66 16.13 -11.91 -2.06
N THR A 67 16.29 -11.98 -3.39
CA THR A 67 15.95 -10.89 -4.30
C THR A 67 14.43 -10.66 -4.37
N GLY A 68 14.02 -9.48 -4.81
CA GLY A 68 12.61 -9.13 -4.99
C GLY A 68 12.33 -7.65 -4.79
N PHE A 69 11.11 -7.27 -5.10
CA PHE A 69 10.61 -5.89 -5.07
C PHE A 69 9.44 -5.71 -4.09
N SER A 70 9.06 -6.77 -3.38
CA SER A 70 8.04 -6.74 -2.34
C SER A 70 8.48 -5.86 -1.18
N SER A 71 7.58 -5.04 -0.68
CA SER A 71 7.82 -4.22 0.53
C SER A 71 7.57 -5.02 1.79
N PRO A 72 8.30 -4.77 2.88
CA PRO A 72 7.94 -5.31 4.18
C PRO A 72 6.61 -4.71 4.66
N ILE A 73 5.85 -5.49 5.44
CA ILE A 73 4.77 -4.99 6.28
C ILE A 73 5.05 -5.35 7.73
N VAL A 74 4.57 -4.52 8.65
CA VAL A 74 4.86 -4.68 10.09
C VAL A 74 3.59 -4.48 10.87
N THR A 75 3.19 -5.48 11.65
CA THR A 75 1.98 -5.42 12.46
C THR A 75 2.00 -6.49 13.56
N GLY A 76 1.48 -6.16 14.72
CA GLY A 76 1.40 -7.08 15.85
C GLY A 76 2.77 -7.62 16.30
N GLY A 77 3.84 -6.83 16.20
CA GLY A 77 5.19 -7.25 16.54
C GLY A 77 5.86 -8.21 15.55
N ARG A 78 5.30 -8.37 14.35
CA ARG A 78 5.81 -9.24 13.28
C ARG A 78 6.10 -8.46 12.02
N VAL A 79 7.12 -8.90 11.28
CA VAL A 79 7.42 -8.44 9.92
C VAL A 79 7.07 -9.55 8.94
N TYR A 80 6.32 -9.22 7.91
CA TYR A 80 6.07 -10.13 6.79
C TYR A 80 6.71 -9.57 5.54
N ILE A 81 7.42 -10.41 4.80
CA ILE A 81 8.12 -10.03 3.57
C ILE A 81 8.15 -11.19 2.60
N LEU A 82 8.19 -10.86 1.31
CA LEU A 82 8.30 -11.84 0.23
C LEU A 82 9.64 -11.67 -0.47
N ASP A 83 10.29 -12.78 -0.81
CA ASP A 83 11.53 -12.79 -1.58
C ASP A 83 11.63 -14.02 -2.50
N ASP A 84 12.72 -14.12 -3.26
CA ASP A 84 13.06 -15.30 -4.04
C ASP A 84 14.04 -16.15 -3.26
N GLN A 85 13.67 -17.40 -2.99
CA GLN A 85 14.54 -18.42 -2.43
C GLN A 85 14.66 -19.57 -3.45
N ASP A 86 15.85 -19.72 -4.02
CA ASP A 86 16.18 -20.80 -4.95
C ASP A 86 15.19 -21.00 -6.12
N GLY A 87 14.60 -19.92 -6.62
CA GLY A 87 13.64 -19.98 -7.73
C GLY A 87 12.18 -20.07 -7.30
N HIS A 88 11.90 -19.93 -6.01
CA HIS A 88 10.54 -19.91 -5.47
C HIS A 88 10.25 -18.61 -4.73
N GLU A 89 9.10 -18.02 -5.01
CA GLU A 89 8.58 -16.91 -4.21
C GLU A 89 8.23 -17.44 -2.82
N THR A 90 8.88 -16.89 -1.81
CA THR A 90 8.80 -17.32 -0.41
C THR A 90 8.31 -16.21 0.48
N ALA A 91 7.35 -16.52 1.32
CA ALA A 91 6.86 -15.62 2.37
C ALA A 91 7.57 -15.92 3.68
N HIS A 92 8.02 -14.87 4.36
CA HIS A 92 8.65 -14.93 5.67
C HIS A 92 7.82 -14.19 6.70
N CYS A 93 7.73 -14.73 7.91
CA CYS A 93 7.29 -14.05 9.11
C CYS A 93 8.47 -13.98 10.08
N LEU A 94 8.81 -12.77 10.48
CA LEU A 94 9.92 -12.50 11.38
C LEU A 94 9.40 -11.83 12.66
N ASP A 95 10.10 -12.02 13.76
CA ASP A 95 9.94 -11.22 14.96
C ASP A 95 10.46 -9.79 14.73
N ALA A 96 9.64 -8.79 14.92
CA ALA A 96 9.99 -7.39 14.60
C ALA A 96 11.07 -6.80 15.51
N VAL A 97 11.27 -7.36 16.70
CA VAL A 97 12.27 -6.87 17.67
C VAL A 97 13.66 -7.46 17.37
N SER A 98 13.73 -8.72 17.03
CA SER A 98 15.00 -9.46 16.89
C SER A 98 15.37 -9.79 15.44
N GLY A 99 14.46 -9.69 14.49
CA GLY A 99 14.66 -10.14 13.10
C GLY A 99 14.68 -11.66 12.93
N LYS A 100 14.46 -12.45 13.98
CA LYS A 100 14.47 -13.91 13.90
C LYS A 100 13.28 -14.42 13.13
N GLU A 101 13.51 -15.39 12.22
CA GLU A 101 12.47 -16.07 11.47
C GLU A 101 11.59 -16.91 12.41
N ILE A 102 10.26 -16.68 12.32
CA ILE A 102 9.23 -17.45 13.02
C ILE A 102 8.76 -18.59 12.13
N TRP A 103 8.45 -18.28 10.87
CA TRP A 103 8.13 -19.24 9.83
C TRP A 103 8.45 -18.70 8.43
N ARG A 104 8.63 -19.61 7.48
CA ARG A 104 8.69 -19.32 6.04
C ARG A 104 7.88 -20.31 5.24
N LYS A 105 7.34 -19.89 4.08
CA LYS A 105 6.54 -20.72 3.17
C LYS A 105 6.79 -20.33 1.73
N GLU A 106 7.17 -21.32 0.92
CA GLU A 106 7.14 -21.20 -0.53
C GLU A 106 5.68 -21.18 -1.00
N TYR A 107 5.35 -20.33 -1.98
CA TYR A 107 3.97 -20.21 -2.46
C TYR A 107 3.84 -20.16 -3.98
N ALA A 108 4.88 -19.85 -4.74
CA ALA A 108 4.86 -19.79 -6.20
C ALA A 108 6.25 -19.98 -6.81
N VAL A 109 6.30 -20.30 -8.11
CA VAL A 109 7.56 -20.27 -8.87
C VAL A 109 7.92 -18.83 -9.20
N THR A 110 9.16 -18.45 -8.95
CA THR A 110 9.64 -17.09 -9.17
C THR A 110 9.57 -16.66 -10.64
N PHE A 111 9.21 -15.41 -10.84
CA PHE A 111 9.33 -14.69 -12.11
C PHE A 111 10.55 -13.75 -12.08
N GLY A 112 11.22 -13.63 -13.23
CA GLY A 112 12.30 -12.66 -13.45
C GLY A 112 12.27 -12.06 -14.84
N ASP A 113 12.73 -10.82 -14.97
CA ASP A 113 12.91 -10.10 -16.23
C ASP A 113 14.19 -9.23 -16.19
N GLU A 114 14.35 -8.32 -17.14
CA GLU A 114 15.51 -7.43 -17.22
C GLU A 114 15.69 -6.48 -16.01
N TRP A 115 14.66 -6.32 -15.18
CA TRP A 115 14.72 -5.49 -13.97
C TRP A 115 15.15 -6.27 -12.74
N GLY A 116 14.98 -7.58 -12.77
CA GLY A 116 15.36 -8.46 -11.68
C GLY A 116 14.39 -9.62 -11.48
N LYS A 117 14.69 -10.43 -10.48
CA LYS A 117 14.00 -11.64 -10.10
C LYS A 117 13.32 -11.50 -8.75
N GLY A 118 12.20 -12.14 -8.55
CA GLY A 118 11.49 -12.24 -7.28
C GLY A 118 10.12 -11.55 -7.25
N PRO A 119 9.39 -11.70 -6.13
CA PRO A 119 8.03 -11.18 -5.95
C PRO A 119 7.99 -9.64 -6.02
N ARG A 120 6.88 -9.11 -6.53
CA ARG A 120 6.70 -7.66 -6.76
C ARG A 120 5.52 -7.07 -6.02
N SER A 121 4.49 -7.84 -5.75
CA SER A 121 3.39 -7.39 -4.89
C SER A 121 3.80 -7.41 -3.42
N THR A 122 3.21 -6.53 -2.64
CA THR A 122 3.43 -6.47 -1.19
C THR A 122 2.37 -7.33 -0.50
N PRO A 123 2.74 -8.15 0.49
CA PRO A 123 1.75 -8.86 1.30
C PRO A 123 0.90 -7.86 2.09
N PHE A 124 -0.26 -8.28 2.57
CA PHE A 124 -1.07 -7.46 3.46
C PHE A 124 -1.79 -8.34 4.49
N LEU A 125 -1.99 -7.76 5.67
CA LEU A 125 -2.60 -8.43 6.80
C LEU A 125 -3.97 -7.83 7.13
N ASP A 126 -4.94 -8.71 7.44
CA ASP A 126 -6.23 -8.35 8.01
C ASP A 126 -6.59 -9.34 9.12
N GLY A 127 -6.52 -8.88 10.36
CA GLY A 127 -6.70 -9.73 11.54
C GLY A 127 -5.66 -10.86 11.60
N ASP A 128 -6.12 -12.09 11.56
CA ASP A 128 -5.31 -13.31 11.60
C ASP A 128 -4.91 -13.84 10.21
N ARG A 129 -5.19 -13.11 9.13
CA ARG A 129 -5.02 -13.55 7.75
C ARG A 129 -4.01 -12.73 6.99
N LEU A 130 -3.04 -13.44 6.41
CA LEU A 130 -2.03 -12.87 5.52
C LEU A 130 -2.39 -13.20 4.07
N TYR A 131 -2.41 -12.18 3.21
CA TYR A 131 -2.71 -12.33 1.79
C TYR A 131 -1.48 -12.07 0.95
N LEU A 132 -1.23 -12.96 -0.01
CA LEU A 132 -0.08 -12.95 -0.90
C LEU A 132 -0.53 -13.01 -2.36
N GLN A 133 0.21 -12.35 -3.24
CA GLN A 133 0.03 -12.44 -4.69
C GLN A 133 1.37 -12.67 -5.37
N SER A 134 1.44 -13.73 -6.17
CA SER A 134 2.56 -14.01 -7.05
C SER A 134 2.50 -13.18 -8.33
N CYS A 135 3.66 -12.88 -8.91
CA CYS A 135 3.73 -12.32 -10.26
C CYS A 135 3.05 -13.22 -11.31
N ARG A 136 2.96 -14.52 -11.09
CA ARG A 136 2.31 -15.47 -12.00
C ARG A 136 0.81 -15.55 -11.86
N GLY A 137 0.22 -14.93 -10.81
CA GLY A 137 -1.22 -14.88 -10.59
C GLY A 137 -1.75 -15.91 -9.62
N GLU A 138 -0.90 -16.52 -8.80
CA GLU A 138 -1.35 -17.22 -7.60
C GLU A 138 -1.68 -16.18 -6.52
N PHE A 139 -2.88 -16.26 -5.99
CA PHE A 139 -3.31 -15.45 -4.86
C PHE A 139 -3.67 -16.36 -3.69
N GLN A 140 -3.10 -16.12 -2.52
CA GLN A 140 -3.26 -16.99 -1.36
C GLN A 140 -3.64 -16.21 -0.12
N CYS A 141 -4.49 -16.82 0.70
CA CYS A 141 -4.78 -16.44 2.07
C CYS A 141 -4.15 -17.47 3.01
N LEU A 142 -3.28 -17.01 3.90
CA LEU A 142 -2.60 -17.83 4.88
C LEU A 142 -3.07 -17.44 6.30
N ASP A 143 -2.98 -18.38 7.24
CA ASP A 143 -2.98 -18.09 8.65
C ASP A 143 -1.68 -17.34 9.01
N ALA A 144 -1.81 -16.13 9.52
CA ALA A 144 -0.66 -15.25 9.78
C ALA A 144 0.28 -15.77 10.87
N ALA A 145 -0.23 -16.57 11.81
CA ALA A 145 0.56 -17.10 12.91
C ALA A 145 1.46 -18.26 12.47
N THR A 146 0.99 -19.10 11.53
CA THR A 146 1.62 -20.36 11.16
C THR A 146 2.11 -20.40 9.71
N GLY A 147 1.63 -19.50 8.85
CA GLY A 147 1.88 -19.52 7.41
C GLY A 147 1.13 -20.64 6.67
N ASN A 148 0.19 -21.33 7.32
CA ASN A 148 -0.57 -22.38 6.66
C ASN A 148 -1.63 -21.80 5.72
N LYS A 149 -1.73 -22.38 4.51
CA LYS A 149 -2.69 -21.94 3.51
C LYS A 149 -4.12 -22.26 3.95
N ILE A 150 -4.99 -21.24 3.92
CA ILE A 150 -6.42 -21.36 4.22
C ILE A 150 -7.20 -21.56 2.92
N TRP A 151 -6.95 -20.70 1.91
CA TRP A 151 -7.51 -20.82 0.58
C TRP A 151 -6.58 -20.16 -0.45
N SER A 152 -6.81 -20.44 -1.73
CA SER A 152 -6.06 -19.82 -2.83
C SER A 152 -6.91 -19.70 -4.09
N LEU A 153 -6.49 -18.78 -4.98
CA LEU A 153 -7.02 -18.58 -6.33
C LEU A 153 -5.86 -18.62 -7.32
N SER A 154 -6.13 -19.13 -8.51
CA SER A 154 -5.24 -19.04 -9.66
C SER A 154 -5.89 -18.18 -10.73
N PHE A 155 -5.22 -17.09 -11.15
CA PHE A 155 -5.76 -16.22 -12.19
C PHE A 155 -5.97 -16.95 -13.51
N GLU A 156 -5.10 -17.92 -13.81
CA GLU A 156 -5.20 -18.73 -15.02
C GLU A 156 -6.30 -19.78 -14.93
N GLN A 157 -6.34 -20.57 -13.86
CA GLN A 157 -7.30 -21.67 -13.73
C GLN A 157 -8.71 -21.18 -13.43
N ASP A 158 -8.87 -20.22 -12.52
CA ASP A 158 -10.18 -19.76 -12.06
C ASP A 158 -10.80 -18.68 -12.97
N PHE A 159 -9.95 -17.86 -13.64
CA PHE A 159 -10.44 -16.71 -14.43
C PHE A 159 -9.98 -16.74 -15.89
N GLY A 160 -9.17 -17.71 -16.29
CA GLY A 160 -8.63 -17.85 -17.66
C GLY A 160 -7.66 -16.73 -18.05
N VAL A 161 -6.97 -16.15 -17.06
CA VAL A 161 -6.01 -15.07 -17.25
C VAL A 161 -4.61 -15.66 -17.38
N THR A 162 -4.18 -15.93 -18.61
CA THR A 162 -2.85 -16.51 -18.87
C THR A 162 -1.73 -15.57 -18.36
N PHE A 163 -0.76 -16.14 -17.69
CA PHE A 163 0.46 -15.42 -17.31
C PHE A 163 1.24 -14.99 -18.56
N LEU A 164 1.46 -13.69 -18.68
CA LEU A 164 2.22 -13.10 -19.76
C LEU A 164 3.54 -12.57 -19.21
N GLY A 165 4.50 -13.49 -19.02
CA GLY A 165 5.85 -13.12 -18.64
C GLY A 165 6.75 -12.94 -19.86
N MET A 166 7.70 -11.97 -19.80
CA MET A 166 8.75 -11.75 -20.79
C MET A 166 8.36 -10.97 -22.06
N LYS A 167 9.40 -10.61 -22.85
CA LYS A 167 9.35 -9.77 -24.04
C LYS A 167 8.50 -10.30 -25.21
N ALA A 168 8.12 -11.56 -25.20
CA ALA A 168 7.41 -12.19 -26.29
C ALA A 168 6.02 -11.60 -26.58
N GLN A 169 5.53 -10.72 -25.71
CA GLN A 169 4.21 -10.08 -25.86
C GLN A 169 4.31 -8.58 -25.60
N GLU A 170 5.14 -7.92 -26.39
CA GLU A 170 5.21 -6.45 -26.39
C GLU A 170 3.84 -5.84 -26.62
N GLY A 171 3.51 -4.81 -25.84
CA GLY A 171 2.22 -4.10 -25.91
C GLY A 171 1.16 -4.56 -24.91
N THR A 172 1.36 -5.65 -24.17
CA THR A 172 0.45 -6.03 -23.10
C THR A 172 0.87 -5.43 -21.76
N ALA A 173 -0.10 -4.97 -20.98
CA ALA A 173 0.16 -4.39 -19.66
C ALA A 173 0.82 -5.39 -18.70
N ARG A 174 0.45 -6.69 -18.79
CA ARG A 174 0.91 -7.75 -17.89
C ARG A 174 2.22 -8.44 -18.28
N ARG A 175 2.96 -7.95 -19.26
CA ARG A 175 4.22 -8.58 -19.72
C ARG A 175 5.27 -8.76 -18.61
N ARG A 176 5.11 -8.05 -17.48
CA ARG A 176 5.98 -8.13 -16.29
C ARG A 176 5.30 -8.82 -15.10
N GLY A 177 4.23 -9.55 -15.36
CA GLY A 177 3.46 -10.26 -14.35
C GLY A 177 2.42 -9.40 -13.61
N ASN A 178 1.82 -9.99 -12.60
CA ASN A 178 0.78 -9.38 -11.78
C ASN A 178 1.44 -8.73 -10.54
N ASN A 179 1.67 -7.41 -10.60
CA ASN A 179 2.49 -6.70 -9.62
C ASN A 179 1.68 -5.84 -8.64
N GLY A 180 0.46 -5.47 -9.00
CA GLY A 180 -0.41 -4.67 -8.13
C GLY A 180 -0.83 -5.44 -6.88
N THR A 181 -0.90 -4.74 -5.75
CA THR A 181 -1.38 -5.33 -4.50
C THR A 181 -2.90 -5.24 -4.41
N ALA A 182 -3.56 -6.35 -4.08
CA ALA A 182 -4.99 -6.42 -3.80
C ALA A 182 -5.36 -5.63 -2.54
N VAL A 183 -6.66 -5.39 -2.30
CA VAL A 183 -7.14 -4.59 -1.16
C VAL A 183 -8.25 -5.29 -0.39
N ILE A 184 -8.26 -5.14 0.94
CA ILE A 184 -9.39 -5.49 1.80
C ILE A 184 -10.37 -4.32 1.86
N ALA A 185 -11.66 -4.64 1.75
CA ALA A 185 -12.76 -3.70 1.91
C ALA A 185 -13.93 -4.38 2.64
N GLY A 186 -14.07 -4.14 3.93
CA GLY A 186 -15.04 -4.84 4.76
C GLY A 186 -14.82 -6.35 4.79
N ASP A 187 -15.79 -7.14 4.31
CA ASP A 187 -15.69 -8.60 4.20
C ASP A 187 -15.13 -9.08 2.85
N LEU A 188 -14.74 -8.16 1.99
CA LEU A 188 -14.21 -8.47 0.67
C LEU A 188 -12.69 -8.34 0.62
N VAL A 189 -12.07 -9.19 -0.20
CA VAL A 189 -10.76 -8.95 -0.82
C VAL A 189 -10.98 -8.72 -2.31
N VAL A 190 -10.47 -7.60 -2.83
CA VAL A 190 -10.57 -7.27 -4.26
C VAL A 190 -9.21 -7.42 -4.90
N VAL A 191 -9.16 -8.18 -6.00
CA VAL A 191 -7.94 -8.53 -6.73
C VAL A 191 -8.05 -8.02 -8.17
N GLN A 192 -6.97 -7.47 -8.72
CA GLN A 192 -6.89 -7.08 -10.12
C GLN A 192 -6.31 -8.25 -10.92
N VAL A 193 -7.17 -9.04 -11.55
CA VAL A 193 -6.76 -10.23 -12.29
C VAL A 193 -6.45 -9.92 -13.76
N GLY A 194 -7.10 -8.91 -14.33
CA GLY A 194 -6.99 -8.56 -15.74
C GLY A 194 -7.96 -9.33 -16.64
N LYS A 195 -8.11 -8.86 -17.87
CA LYS A 195 -8.99 -9.47 -18.85
C LYS A 195 -8.41 -10.79 -19.36
N GLY A 196 -8.95 -11.90 -18.93
CA GLY A 196 -8.58 -13.23 -19.39
C GLY A 196 -9.34 -13.67 -20.64
N LYS A 197 -10.58 -14.11 -20.45
CA LYS A 197 -11.51 -14.54 -21.52
C LYS A 197 -12.27 -13.31 -22.08
N ALA A 198 -12.98 -13.50 -23.18
CA ALA A 198 -13.76 -12.44 -23.83
C ALA A 198 -14.79 -11.79 -22.88
N ASP A 199 -15.38 -12.58 -21.98
CA ASP A 199 -16.34 -12.20 -20.95
C ASP A 199 -15.69 -12.03 -19.56
N GLY A 200 -14.35 -12.15 -19.45
CA GLY A 200 -13.60 -12.03 -18.20
C GLY A 200 -13.62 -10.59 -17.67
N ALA A 201 -13.43 -10.45 -16.37
CA ALA A 201 -13.45 -9.19 -15.67
C ALA A 201 -12.05 -8.77 -15.20
N THR A 202 -11.82 -7.45 -15.14
CA THR A 202 -10.57 -6.88 -14.64
C THR A 202 -10.39 -7.08 -13.15
N LEU A 203 -11.49 -6.87 -12.38
CA LEU A 203 -11.51 -6.98 -10.93
C LEU A 203 -12.39 -8.15 -10.50
N VAL A 204 -11.91 -8.87 -9.51
CA VAL A 204 -12.64 -9.92 -8.82
C VAL A 204 -12.67 -9.62 -7.34
N ALA A 205 -13.87 -9.52 -6.76
CA ALA A 205 -14.06 -9.44 -5.33
C ALA A 205 -14.45 -10.80 -4.77
N CYS A 206 -13.75 -11.23 -3.75
CA CYS A 206 -14.00 -12.47 -3.05
C CYS A 206 -14.33 -12.21 -1.58
N ASP A 207 -15.12 -13.08 -1.00
CA ASP A 207 -15.24 -13.17 0.45
C ASP A 207 -13.85 -13.43 1.04
N LYS A 208 -13.37 -12.55 1.89
CA LYS A 208 -12.00 -12.59 2.41
C LYS A 208 -11.70 -13.82 3.27
N LYS A 209 -12.72 -14.47 3.85
CA LYS A 209 -12.54 -15.65 4.70
C LYS A 209 -12.48 -16.94 3.90
N THR A 210 -13.21 -17.01 2.78
CA THR A 210 -13.44 -18.26 2.05
C THR A 210 -12.86 -18.27 0.63
N GLY A 211 -12.49 -17.12 0.07
CA GLY A 211 -12.06 -17.00 -1.32
C GLY A 211 -13.21 -17.08 -2.35
N ARG A 212 -14.46 -17.24 -1.90
CA ARG A 212 -15.63 -17.32 -2.81
C ARG A 212 -15.87 -16.01 -3.52
N VAL A 213 -15.98 -16.04 -4.84
CA VAL A 213 -16.31 -14.86 -5.67
C VAL A 213 -17.68 -14.31 -5.29
N ARG A 214 -17.73 -13.01 -5.07
CA ARG A 214 -18.94 -12.23 -4.73
C ARG A 214 -19.42 -11.41 -5.91
N TRP A 215 -18.51 -10.75 -6.63
CA TRP A 215 -18.77 -10.00 -7.85
C TRP A 215 -17.52 -9.88 -8.71
N GLN A 216 -17.71 -9.54 -9.98
CA GLN A 216 -16.66 -9.26 -10.95
C GLN A 216 -16.99 -7.97 -11.69
N ALA A 217 -15.98 -7.17 -12.06
CA ALA A 217 -16.19 -5.87 -12.70
C ALA A 217 -15.05 -5.48 -13.65
N GLY A 218 -15.37 -4.61 -14.62
CA GLY A 218 -14.43 -4.07 -15.60
C GLY A 218 -14.14 -5.02 -16.76
N GLN A 219 -13.65 -4.44 -17.88
CA GLN A 219 -13.39 -5.17 -19.13
C GLN A 219 -12.00 -4.82 -19.69
N ASP A 220 -11.13 -4.17 -18.90
CA ASP A 220 -9.79 -3.79 -19.29
C ASP A 220 -8.74 -4.79 -18.78
N ASP A 221 -7.53 -4.74 -19.30
CA ASP A 221 -6.44 -5.57 -18.80
C ASP A 221 -5.86 -5.00 -17.49
N ALA A 222 -5.22 -5.84 -16.69
CA ALA A 222 -4.55 -5.39 -15.46
C ALA A 222 -3.31 -4.55 -15.78
N ALA A 223 -3.03 -3.58 -14.90
CA ALA A 223 -1.76 -2.88 -14.86
C ALA A 223 -0.95 -3.28 -13.61
N TYR A 224 0.07 -2.52 -13.26
CA TYR A 224 0.95 -2.79 -12.11
C TYR A 224 0.58 -1.97 -10.87
N SER A 225 -0.42 -1.09 -10.99
CA SER A 225 -0.91 -0.24 -9.91
C SER A 225 -1.60 -1.07 -8.84
N SER A 226 -1.38 -0.73 -7.58
CA SER A 226 -2.12 -1.31 -6.45
C SER A 226 -3.51 -0.70 -6.33
N LEU A 227 -4.47 -1.51 -5.88
CA LEU A 227 -5.84 -1.09 -5.64
C LEU A 227 -5.95 -0.17 -4.42
N VAL A 228 -6.96 0.69 -4.41
CA VAL A 228 -7.31 1.53 -3.26
C VAL A 228 -8.80 1.38 -2.94
N SER A 229 -9.13 1.05 -1.71
CA SER A 229 -10.50 1.07 -1.19
C SER A 229 -10.73 2.36 -0.40
N THR A 230 -11.83 3.06 -0.67
CA THR A 230 -12.15 4.33 -0.04
C THR A 230 -13.65 4.62 -0.08
N VAL A 231 -14.05 5.78 0.48
CA VAL A 231 -15.40 6.32 0.34
C VAL A 231 -15.33 7.60 -0.48
N LEU A 232 -16.02 7.64 -1.61
CA LEU A 232 -16.14 8.83 -2.46
C LEU A 232 -17.59 9.30 -2.50
N ALA A 233 -17.83 10.55 -2.14
CA ALA A 233 -19.18 11.14 -2.10
C ALA A 233 -20.20 10.26 -1.34
N GLY A 234 -19.77 9.65 -0.24
CA GLY A 234 -20.59 8.77 0.59
C GLY A 234 -20.79 7.34 0.04
N THR A 235 -20.15 6.98 -1.08
CA THR A 235 -20.22 5.64 -1.68
C THR A 235 -18.91 4.89 -1.44
N PRO A 236 -18.93 3.70 -0.80
CA PRO A 236 -17.76 2.84 -0.70
C PRO A 236 -17.35 2.32 -2.09
N VAL A 237 -16.09 2.57 -2.47
CA VAL A 237 -15.60 2.21 -3.81
C VAL A 237 -14.22 1.56 -3.74
N VAL A 238 -13.90 0.78 -4.77
CA VAL A 238 -12.54 0.42 -5.10
C VAL A 238 -12.09 1.15 -6.36
N LEU A 239 -10.85 1.67 -6.31
CA LEU A 239 -10.17 2.33 -7.41
C LEU A 239 -9.11 1.39 -7.99
N ALA A 240 -9.09 1.25 -9.31
CA ALA A 240 -8.10 0.47 -10.03
C ALA A 240 -7.59 1.23 -11.25
N LEU A 241 -6.31 1.58 -11.28
CA LEU A 241 -5.64 1.97 -12.51
C LEU A 241 -5.30 0.71 -13.30
N THR A 242 -6.00 0.51 -14.41
CA THR A 242 -5.88 -0.63 -15.30
C THR A 242 -5.02 -0.28 -16.52
N ALA A 243 -4.95 -1.12 -17.52
CA ALA A 243 -4.11 -0.87 -18.70
C ALA A 243 -4.41 0.46 -19.39
N THR A 244 -5.71 0.84 -19.48
CA THR A 244 -6.14 2.03 -20.24
C THR A 244 -7.12 2.94 -19.50
N GLN A 245 -7.52 2.60 -18.27
CA GLN A 245 -8.60 3.27 -17.55
C GLN A 245 -8.29 3.44 -16.05
N LEU A 246 -9.01 4.35 -15.41
CA LEU A 246 -9.22 4.34 -13.97
C LEU A 246 -10.63 3.83 -13.69
N LEU A 247 -10.76 2.61 -13.18
CA LEU A 247 -12.05 2.08 -12.78
C LEU A 247 -12.42 2.60 -11.38
N VAL A 248 -13.65 3.09 -11.23
CA VAL A 248 -14.30 3.42 -9.97
C VAL A 248 -15.49 2.47 -9.81
N VAL A 249 -15.39 1.52 -8.90
CA VAL A 249 -16.35 0.42 -8.78
C VAL A 249 -16.97 0.43 -7.39
N ASP A 250 -18.30 0.33 -7.32
CA ASP A 250 -19.05 0.20 -6.06
C ASP A 250 -18.68 -1.12 -5.37
N LEU A 251 -18.24 -1.05 -4.13
CA LEU A 251 -17.84 -2.23 -3.35
C LEU A 251 -19.02 -3.15 -3.02
N LYS A 252 -20.24 -2.65 -3.02
CA LYS A 252 -21.41 -3.42 -2.64
C LYS A 252 -21.70 -4.56 -3.62
N ASP A 253 -21.63 -4.28 -4.92
CA ASP A 253 -22.11 -5.20 -5.96
C ASP A 253 -21.24 -5.25 -7.23
N GLY A 254 -20.13 -4.49 -7.28
CA GLY A 254 -19.26 -4.44 -8.43
C GLY A 254 -19.75 -3.52 -9.55
N GLN A 255 -20.77 -2.67 -9.32
CA GLN A 255 -21.23 -1.73 -10.33
C GLN A 255 -20.12 -0.75 -10.72
N LEU A 256 -19.88 -0.61 -12.02
CA LEU A 256 -18.96 0.38 -12.56
C LEU A 256 -19.60 1.77 -12.49
N LEU A 257 -19.09 2.63 -11.61
CA LEU A 257 -19.60 4.00 -11.41
C LEU A 257 -18.95 5.00 -12.37
N ALA A 258 -17.68 4.82 -12.68
CA ALA A 258 -16.93 5.63 -13.64
C ALA A 258 -15.71 4.86 -14.17
N ASN A 259 -15.28 5.20 -15.38
CA ASN A 259 -14.09 4.61 -16.02
C ASN A 259 -13.39 5.57 -17.00
N PRO A 260 -12.91 6.75 -16.54
CA PRO A 260 -12.19 7.65 -17.42
C PRO A 260 -11.01 6.97 -18.09
N THR A 261 -10.87 7.21 -19.39
CA THR A 261 -9.77 6.66 -20.18
C THR A 261 -8.47 7.38 -19.86
N LEU A 262 -7.45 6.62 -19.50
CA LEU A 262 -6.11 7.08 -19.18
C LEU A 262 -5.09 6.19 -19.89
N ARG A 263 -4.72 6.55 -21.11
CA ARG A 263 -3.82 5.73 -21.93
C ARG A 263 -2.37 6.13 -21.73
N THR A 264 -1.49 5.15 -21.69
CA THR A 264 -0.03 5.32 -21.79
C THR A 264 0.49 4.59 -23.02
N ALA A 265 1.63 5.01 -23.54
CA ALA A 265 2.25 4.36 -24.71
C ALA A 265 2.50 2.85 -24.53
N ALA A 266 2.69 2.42 -23.27
CA ALA A 266 2.95 1.02 -22.92
C ALA A 266 1.75 0.30 -22.27
N ASN A 267 0.55 0.90 -22.25
CA ASN A 267 -0.61 0.41 -21.48
C ASN A 267 -0.21 0.07 -20.04
N ARG A 268 0.61 0.95 -19.42
CA ARG A 268 1.27 0.68 -18.14
C ARG A 268 1.00 1.79 -17.15
N HIS A 269 0.35 1.43 -16.04
CA HIS A 269 0.22 2.24 -14.84
C HIS A 269 0.88 1.54 -13.67
N VAL A 270 1.71 2.26 -12.92
CA VAL A 270 2.49 1.72 -11.80
C VAL A 270 2.10 2.39 -10.48
N ALA A 271 1.95 3.72 -10.51
CA ALA A 271 1.62 4.50 -9.32
C ALA A 271 0.25 4.12 -8.74
N THR A 272 0.19 4.04 -7.43
CA THR A 272 -1.08 3.83 -6.69
C THR A 272 -1.88 5.13 -6.70
N PRO A 273 -3.18 5.13 -7.00
CA PRO A 273 -4.04 6.30 -6.85
C PRO A 273 -3.96 6.87 -5.43
N LEU A 274 -3.88 8.19 -5.31
CA LEU A 274 -3.97 8.88 -4.03
C LEU A 274 -5.36 9.49 -3.88
N VAL A 275 -5.96 9.33 -2.69
CA VAL A 275 -7.27 9.90 -2.38
C VAL A 275 -7.15 10.91 -1.25
N VAL A 276 -7.68 12.11 -1.45
CA VAL A 276 -7.79 13.15 -0.42
C VAL A 276 -9.23 13.68 -0.44
N GLY A 277 -10.00 13.35 0.58
CA GLY A 277 -11.44 13.61 0.60
C GLY A 277 -12.15 12.97 -0.59
N ASN A 278 -12.84 13.78 -1.38
CA ASN A 278 -13.51 13.32 -2.61
C ASN A 278 -12.67 13.51 -3.89
N THR A 279 -11.38 13.82 -3.76
CA THR A 279 -10.49 14.01 -4.89
C THR A 279 -9.54 12.81 -5.04
N VAL A 280 -9.46 12.27 -6.25
CA VAL A 280 -8.58 11.17 -6.64
C VAL A 280 -7.49 11.72 -7.54
N PHE A 281 -6.23 11.51 -7.16
CA PHE A 281 -5.07 11.88 -7.96
C PHE A 281 -4.43 10.63 -8.56
N VAL A 282 -4.12 10.70 -9.84
CA VAL A 282 -3.41 9.66 -10.59
C VAL A 282 -2.27 10.27 -11.37
N ASN A 283 -1.20 9.52 -11.56
CA ASN A 283 -0.04 10.00 -12.28
C ASN A 283 0.57 8.95 -13.22
N SER A 284 1.25 9.42 -14.25
CA SER A 284 1.91 8.57 -15.23
C SER A 284 3.03 9.35 -15.94
N HIS A 285 4.01 8.61 -16.46
CA HIS A 285 5.05 9.14 -17.35
C HIS A 285 4.51 9.69 -18.68
N THR A 286 3.26 9.42 -19.05
CA THR A 286 2.66 9.83 -20.31
C THR A 286 1.80 11.08 -20.17
N PHE A 287 0.82 11.06 -19.26
CA PHE A 287 -0.16 12.14 -19.13
C PHE A 287 0.12 13.08 -17.95
N GLY A 288 1.21 12.86 -17.21
CA GLY A 288 1.54 13.68 -16.05
C GLY A 288 0.69 13.35 -14.83
N VAL A 289 0.16 14.37 -14.15
CA VAL A 289 -0.72 14.23 -12.97
C VAL A 289 -2.12 14.72 -13.32
N VAL A 290 -3.14 13.93 -12.95
CA VAL A 290 -4.56 14.27 -13.17
C VAL A 290 -5.32 14.14 -11.86
N ALA A 291 -6.17 15.10 -11.57
CA ALA A 291 -7.12 15.06 -10.46
C ALA A 291 -8.55 14.89 -10.95
N PHE A 292 -9.28 13.99 -10.32
CA PHE A 292 -10.71 13.79 -10.51
C PHE A 292 -11.43 14.13 -9.21
N SER A 293 -12.63 14.69 -9.28
CA SER A 293 -13.50 14.90 -8.13
C SER A 293 -14.73 14.01 -8.23
N ALA A 294 -15.09 13.40 -7.11
CA ALA A 294 -16.35 12.67 -6.96
C ALA A 294 -17.38 13.56 -6.28
N SER A 295 -18.61 13.53 -6.77
CA SER A 295 -19.78 14.15 -6.16
C SER A 295 -21.02 13.28 -6.35
N LYS A 296 -22.09 13.60 -5.65
CA LYS A 296 -23.37 12.89 -5.76
C LYS A 296 -24.50 13.90 -5.84
N SER A 297 -25.40 13.71 -6.82
CA SER A 297 -26.63 14.48 -6.96
C SER A 297 -27.80 13.50 -6.89
N GLY A 298 -28.48 13.46 -5.74
CA GLY A 298 -29.44 12.41 -5.46
C GLY A 298 -28.79 11.01 -5.48
N ALA A 299 -29.28 10.11 -6.33
CA ALA A 299 -28.70 8.77 -6.54
C ALA A 299 -27.53 8.76 -7.55
N ASN A 300 -27.34 9.83 -8.32
CA ASN A 300 -26.37 9.86 -9.42
C ASN A 300 -24.97 10.16 -8.90
N PHE A 301 -24.06 9.20 -9.02
CA PHE A 301 -22.62 9.38 -8.78
C PHE A 301 -21.99 10.10 -9.98
N GLN A 302 -21.23 11.14 -9.71
CA GLN A 302 -20.51 11.91 -10.71
C GLN A 302 -19.01 11.84 -10.42
N PHE A 303 -18.21 11.63 -11.46
CA PHE A 303 -16.77 11.58 -11.38
C PHE A 303 -16.17 12.37 -12.55
N GLN A 304 -15.58 13.53 -12.27
CA GLN A 304 -15.17 14.48 -13.30
C GLN A 304 -13.72 14.91 -13.10
N GLN A 305 -13.02 15.11 -14.21
CA GLN A 305 -11.67 15.68 -14.17
C GLN A 305 -11.74 17.13 -13.66
N LYS A 306 -10.97 17.41 -12.62
CA LYS A 306 -10.86 18.72 -11.99
C LYS A 306 -9.76 19.56 -12.63
N TRP A 307 -8.58 18.94 -12.81
CA TRP A 307 -7.43 19.52 -13.48
C TRP A 307 -6.49 18.44 -14.00
N SER A 308 -5.54 18.84 -14.86
CA SER A 308 -4.41 18.01 -15.29
C SER A 308 -3.14 18.86 -15.40
N ASN A 309 -2.01 18.25 -15.09
CA ASN A 309 -0.67 18.80 -15.33
C ASN A 309 0.14 17.81 -16.17
N PRO A 310 0.15 17.95 -17.50
CA PRO A 310 0.81 17.02 -18.42
C PRO A 310 2.35 17.11 -18.38
N ASP A 311 2.91 18.19 -17.84
CA ASP A 311 4.34 18.41 -17.77
C ASP A 311 4.99 17.68 -16.60
N CYS A 312 4.24 17.46 -15.52
CA CYS A 312 4.72 16.73 -14.35
C CYS A 312 4.62 15.21 -14.55
N LYS A 313 5.50 14.64 -15.37
CA LYS A 313 5.52 13.22 -15.76
C LYS A 313 6.16 12.34 -14.70
N ILE A 314 5.38 11.92 -13.72
CA ILE A 314 5.81 11.02 -12.65
C ILE A 314 5.66 9.57 -13.12
N ASN A 315 6.76 8.81 -13.18
CA ASN A 315 6.79 7.47 -13.78
C ASN A 315 6.35 6.37 -12.80
N LEU A 316 7.16 6.08 -11.79
CA LEU A 316 6.98 4.93 -10.90
C LEU A 316 6.52 5.32 -9.50
N ALA A 317 6.89 6.51 -9.03
CA ALA A 317 6.56 7.00 -7.70
C ALA A 317 5.06 7.28 -7.55
N SER A 318 4.52 7.01 -6.38
CA SER A 318 3.16 7.38 -5.99
C SER A 318 3.17 8.69 -5.22
N LEU A 319 2.15 9.50 -5.42
CA LEU A 319 1.97 10.78 -4.73
C LEU A 319 1.73 10.60 -3.23
N VAL A 320 2.21 11.57 -2.44
CA VAL A 320 1.86 11.76 -1.02
C VAL A 320 1.28 13.17 -0.87
N SER A 321 0.25 13.34 -0.04
CA SER A 321 -0.35 14.65 0.20
C SER A 321 -0.18 15.09 1.64
N ILE A 322 0.35 16.31 1.85
CA ILE A 322 0.45 16.96 3.16
C ILE A 322 0.03 18.42 3.01
N LYS A 323 -0.87 18.88 3.85
CA LYS A 323 -1.31 20.30 3.92
C LYS A 323 -1.71 20.89 2.56
N GLY A 324 -2.42 20.14 1.73
CA GLY A 324 -2.90 20.62 0.44
C GLY A 324 -1.85 20.69 -0.67
N ALA A 325 -0.66 20.16 -0.45
CA ALA A 325 0.36 19.96 -1.45
C ALA A 325 0.56 18.47 -1.75
N LEU A 326 0.99 18.16 -2.99
CA LEU A 326 1.33 16.82 -3.46
C LEU A 326 2.82 16.72 -3.65
N TYR A 327 3.41 15.62 -3.22
CA TYR A 327 4.86 15.37 -3.27
C TYR A 327 5.16 14.03 -3.90
N ALA A 328 6.16 13.96 -4.78
CA ALA A 328 6.70 12.72 -5.33
C ALA A 328 8.03 12.97 -6.05
N GLN A 329 8.76 11.89 -6.38
CA GLN A 329 9.79 11.96 -7.41
C GLN A 329 9.13 12.19 -8.77
N GLY A 330 9.50 13.28 -9.41
CA GLY A 330 9.01 13.72 -10.71
C GLY A 330 9.98 13.39 -11.85
N PRO A 331 9.86 14.12 -12.97
CA PRO A 331 10.73 13.94 -14.13
C PRO A 331 12.17 14.38 -13.85
N LEU A 332 13.10 13.85 -14.64
CA LEU A 332 14.54 14.21 -14.60
C LEU A 332 15.19 14.01 -13.22
N GLN A 333 14.77 13.00 -12.47
CA GLN A 333 15.29 12.69 -11.13
C GLN A 333 15.07 13.80 -10.09
N ASN A 334 14.10 14.67 -10.35
CA ASN A 334 13.72 15.73 -9.42
C ASN A 334 12.67 15.22 -8.42
N TYR A 335 12.64 15.81 -7.26
CA TYR A 335 11.52 15.74 -6.34
C TYR A 335 10.65 16.98 -6.53
N VAL A 336 9.34 16.81 -6.64
CA VAL A 336 8.42 17.89 -7.00
C VAL A 336 7.38 18.10 -5.93
N CYS A 337 6.93 19.35 -5.80
CA CYS A 337 5.78 19.77 -5.03
C CYS A 337 4.75 20.41 -5.97
N LEU A 338 3.50 19.95 -5.89
CA LEU A 338 2.38 20.52 -6.64
C LEU A 338 1.31 21.04 -5.67
N ASP A 339 0.61 22.06 -6.05
CA ASP A 339 -0.63 22.48 -5.40
C ASP A 339 -1.74 21.47 -5.69
N ALA A 340 -2.34 20.88 -4.67
CA ALA A 340 -3.35 19.84 -4.82
C ALA A 340 -4.68 20.37 -5.39
N GLY A 341 -4.95 21.66 -5.25
CA GLY A 341 -6.17 22.30 -5.75
C GLY A 341 -6.16 22.56 -7.24
N THR A 342 -4.98 22.89 -7.79
CA THR A 342 -4.80 23.38 -9.17
C THR A 342 -3.88 22.53 -10.02
N GLY A 343 -3.04 21.67 -9.43
CA GLY A 343 -2.02 20.89 -10.11
C GLY A 343 -0.77 21.70 -10.53
N ARG A 344 -0.70 22.99 -10.19
CA ARG A 344 0.45 23.84 -10.51
C ARG A 344 1.68 23.36 -9.75
N GLN A 345 2.81 23.19 -10.44
CA GLN A 345 4.08 22.91 -9.79
C GLN A 345 4.54 24.14 -9.00
N LEU A 346 4.77 23.94 -7.71
CA LEU A 346 5.22 24.97 -6.78
C LEU A 346 6.74 25.08 -6.77
N TRP A 347 7.40 23.92 -6.71
CA TRP A 347 8.85 23.82 -6.82
C TRP A 347 9.32 22.45 -7.31
N SER A 348 10.61 22.35 -7.63
CA SER A 348 11.30 21.15 -8.06
C SER A 348 12.72 21.17 -7.49
N LEU A 349 13.18 20.03 -6.96
CA LEU A 349 14.50 19.87 -6.33
C LEU A 349 15.22 18.67 -6.98
N PRO A 350 16.43 18.83 -7.56
CA PRO A 350 17.15 17.75 -8.24
C PRO A 350 17.80 16.74 -7.25
N GLY A 351 18.18 15.57 -7.78
CA GLY A 351 19.02 14.60 -7.08
C GLY A 351 18.28 13.55 -6.26
N PHE A 352 17.13 13.06 -6.73
CA PHE A 352 16.32 12.04 -6.04
C PHE A 352 16.28 10.71 -6.81
N GLY A 353 17.36 9.92 -6.69
CA GLY A 353 17.46 8.61 -7.33
C GLY A 353 17.55 8.67 -8.86
N LYS A 354 17.32 7.55 -9.52
CA LYS A 354 17.31 7.45 -11.00
C LYS A 354 15.91 7.20 -11.55
N GLU A 355 15.27 6.12 -11.08
CA GLU A 355 14.01 5.62 -11.64
C GLU A 355 12.84 5.74 -10.65
N TYR A 356 13.12 5.62 -9.35
CA TYR A 356 12.12 5.48 -8.31
C TYR A 356 12.56 6.09 -6.99
N SER A 357 11.62 6.65 -6.27
CA SER A 357 11.73 6.85 -4.83
C SER A 357 10.42 6.55 -4.11
N ALA A 358 10.53 5.97 -2.91
CA ALA A 358 9.42 5.81 -1.98
C ALA A 358 9.37 7.01 -1.04
N THR A 359 8.17 7.51 -0.74
CA THR A 359 7.97 8.61 0.18
C THR A 359 7.05 8.21 1.33
N ILE A 360 7.48 8.46 2.57
CA ILE A 360 6.65 8.37 3.78
C ILE A 360 6.49 9.79 4.36
N GLY A 361 5.24 10.19 4.58
CA GLY A 361 4.93 11.41 5.33
C GLY A 361 4.84 11.12 6.82
N ILE A 362 5.60 11.84 7.64
CA ILE A 362 5.59 11.76 9.11
C ILE A 362 5.37 13.18 9.65
N GLY A 363 4.15 13.48 10.10
CA GLY A 363 3.79 14.84 10.48
C GLY A 363 3.96 15.81 9.31
N GLU A 364 4.81 16.81 9.49
CA GLU A 364 5.14 17.82 8.47
C GLU A 364 6.47 17.53 7.75
N THR A 365 6.92 16.29 7.74
CA THR A 365 8.17 15.90 7.10
C THR A 365 7.95 14.73 6.15
N LEU A 366 8.72 14.73 5.08
CA LEU A 366 8.78 13.68 4.07
C LEU A 366 10.09 12.90 4.26
N LEU A 367 9.99 11.61 4.41
CA LEU A 367 11.13 10.70 4.39
C LEU A 367 11.14 9.99 3.04
N VAL A 368 12.16 10.25 2.24
CA VAL A 368 12.28 9.77 0.88
C VAL A 368 13.42 8.76 0.79
N LEU A 369 13.09 7.52 0.40
CA LEU A 369 14.08 6.48 0.12
C LEU A 369 14.23 6.32 -1.39
N THR A 370 15.41 6.64 -1.92
CA THR A 370 15.70 6.56 -3.35
C THR A 370 16.01 5.13 -3.79
N ASP A 371 15.89 4.85 -5.09
CA ASP A 371 16.27 3.56 -5.68
C ASP A 371 17.79 3.28 -5.60
N GLN A 372 18.60 4.30 -5.29
CA GLN A 372 20.04 4.14 -5.02
C GLN A 372 20.35 3.86 -3.55
N GLY A 373 19.32 3.85 -2.69
CA GLY A 373 19.45 3.55 -1.25
C GLY A 373 19.79 4.75 -0.38
N GLU A 374 19.64 5.98 -0.91
CA GLU A 374 19.76 7.19 -0.09
C GLU A 374 18.46 7.44 0.66
N MET A 375 18.57 7.76 1.93
CA MET A 375 17.48 8.28 2.76
C MET A 375 17.60 9.80 2.82
N ILE A 376 16.55 10.50 2.42
CA ILE A 376 16.51 11.96 2.37
C ILE A 376 15.30 12.40 3.19
N SER A 377 15.49 13.37 4.08
CA SER A 377 14.36 14.01 4.75
C SER A 377 14.16 15.44 4.24
N LEU A 378 12.89 15.80 4.00
CA LEU A 378 12.47 17.12 3.55
C LEU A 378 11.40 17.67 4.49
N ALA A 379 11.40 18.98 4.72
CA ALA A 379 10.20 19.62 5.26
C ALA A 379 9.07 19.57 4.21
N ALA A 380 7.86 19.23 4.63
CA ALA A 380 6.67 19.31 3.79
C ALA A 380 6.22 20.79 3.66
N ASN A 381 7.02 21.56 2.95
CA ASN A 381 6.83 23.00 2.74
C ASN A 381 6.46 23.23 1.27
N SER A 382 5.34 23.92 1.02
CA SER A 382 4.87 24.21 -0.33
C SER A 382 5.48 25.49 -0.91
N GLU A 383 6.09 26.36 -0.10
CA GLU A 383 6.65 27.64 -0.55
C GLU A 383 8.02 27.47 -1.21
N HIS A 384 8.88 26.66 -0.60
CA HIS A 384 10.22 26.38 -1.09
C HIS A 384 10.71 24.98 -0.67
N PRO A 385 11.57 24.33 -1.45
CA PRO A 385 12.15 23.04 -1.08
C PRO A 385 13.14 23.24 0.08
N GLN A 386 13.05 22.36 1.07
CA GLN A 386 13.97 22.35 2.20
C GLN A 386 14.40 20.94 2.52
N GLU A 387 15.58 20.58 2.05
CA GLU A 387 16.24 19.33 2.45
C GLU A 387 16.81 19.50 3.88
N LEU A 388 16.49 18.55 4.75
CA LEU A 388 16.91 18.54 6.14
C LEU A 388 18.14 17.66 6.31
N THR A 389 18.12 16.46 5.70
CA THR A 389 19.22 15.49 5.81
C THR A 389 19.26 14.58 4.59
N ARG A 390 20.47 14.01 4.32
CA ARG A 390 20.70 12.99 3.29
C ARG A 390 21.84 12.05 3.70
N TRP A 391 21.62 10.73 3.59
CA TRP A 391 22.67 9.74 3.81
C TRP A 391 22.37 8.41 3.11
N GLN A 392 23.40 7.59 2.88
CA GLN A 392 23.25 6.24 2.35
C GLN A 392 22.82 5.29 3.46
N ILE A 393 21.72 4.54 3.29
CA ILE A 393 21.19 3.64 4.31
C ILE A 393 21.12 2.17 3.87
N CYS A 394 20.98 1.90 2.58
CA CYS A 394 20.92 0.55 2.03
C CYS A 394 21.53 0.49 0.63
N GLY A 395 21.50 -0.66 -0.02
CA GLY A 395 21.84 -0.83 -1.42
C GLY A 395 20.70 -0.42 -2.35
N ARG A 396 20.81 -0.80 -3.63
CA ARG A 396 19.75 -0.53 -4.62
C ARG A 396 18.45 -1.23 -4.25
N GLN A 397 17.34 -0.50 -4.38
CA GLN A 397 16.01 -0.99 -4.03
C GLN A 397 14.91 -0.35 -4.88
N TRP A 398 13.72 -0.99 -4.96
CA TRP A 398 12.52 -0.47 -5.61
C TRP A 398 11.27 -0.83 -4.82
N ASN A 399 11.34 -0.77 -3.53
CA ASN A 399 10.25 -1.07 -2.62
C ASN A 399 9.95 0.11 -1.70
N HIS A 400 8.89 0.01 -0.95
CA HIS A 400 8.48 1.03 0.01
C HIS A 400 8.91 0.56 1.41
N PRO A 401 9.60 1.39 2.22
CA PRO A 401 9.88 1.04 3.60
C PRO A 401 8.59 0.97 4.42
N ALA A 402 8.63 0.24 5.54
CA ALA A 402 7.56 0.19 6.52
C ALA A 402 7.96 0.93 7.79
N VAL A 403 7.00 1.56 8.45
CA VAL A 403 7.25 2.28 9.72
C VAL A 403 6.24 1.81 10.77
N ALA A 404 6.75 1.28 11.89
CA ALA A 404 5.92 0.82 12.99
C ALA A 404 6.70 0.92 14.32
N ASP A 405 6.00 1.20 15.42
CA ASP A 405 6.57 1.21 16.79
C ASP A 405 7.87 2.04 16.91
N GLY A 406 7.93 3.21 16.28
CA GLY A 406 9.12 4.05 16.30
C GLY A 406 10.32 3.48 15.53
N LYS A 407 10.09 2.49 14.68
CA LYS A 407 11.13 1.84 13.87
C LYS A 407 10.80 1.96 12.38
N ILE A 408 11.85 1.92 11.56
CA ILE A 408 11.73 1.82 10.11
C ILE A 408 12.39 0.52 9.63
N PHE A 409 11.70 -0.19 8.73
CA PHE A 409 12.12 -1.45 8.15
C PHE A 409 12.41 -1.21 6.66
N ILE A 410 13.66 -1.43 6.28
CA ILE A 410 14.17 -1.12 4.94
C ILE A 410 14.77 -2.39 4.36
N ARG A 411 14.35 -2.74 3.15
CA ARG A 411 15.00 -3.79 2.38
C ARG A 411 15.73 -3.22 1.17
N ASP A 412 16.78 -3.92 0.75
CA ASP A 412 17.33 -3.83 -0.59
C ASP A 412 17.26 -5.20 -1.30
N GLN A 413 18.11 -5.45 -2.28
CA GLN A 413 18.14 -6.72 -3.02
C GLN A 413 18.84 -7.87 -2.27
N ARG A 414 19.38 -7.63 -1.07
CA ARG A 414 20.19 -8.59 -0.31
C ARG A 414 19.85 -8.65 1.16
N GLU A 415 19.36 -7.56 1.74
CA GLU A 415 19.21 -7.40 3.18
C GLU A 415 17.88 -6.75 3.55
N LEU A 416 17.36 -7.13 4.70
CA LEU A 416 16.31 -6.43 5.42
C LEU A 416 16.89 -5.92 6.73
N ALA A 417 16.74 -4.64 7.00
CA ALA A 417 17.24 -3.98 8.18
C ALA A 417 16.13 -3.26 8.96
N CYS A 418 16.23 -3.27 10.28
CA CYS A 418 15.39 -2.51 11.19
C CYS A 418 16.25 -1.45 11.89
N TYR A 419 15.81 -0.20 11.79
CA TYR A 419 16.41 0.92 12.50
C TYR A 419 15.39 1.53 13.47
N GLU A 420 15.86 1.99 14.61
CA GLU A 420 15.07 2.80 15.54
C GLU A 420 15.14 4.26 15.11
N LEU A 421 13.96 4.90 15.06
CA LEU A 421 13.84 6.33 14.80
C LEU A 421 13.95 7.09 16.12
N PRO A 422 14.60 8.28 16.15
CA PRO A 422 14.64 9.10 17.36
C PRO A 422 13.21 9.45 17.83
N LEU A 423 13.00 9.48 19.14
CA LEU A 423 11.73 9.95 19.68
C LEU A 423 11.60 11.47 19.51
N ALA A 424 10.39 11.94 19.20
CA ALA A 424 10.08 13.36 19.31
C ALA A 424 10.09 13.76 20.79
N LEU A 425 10.93 14.73 21.14
CA LEU A 425 11.00 15.32 22.50
C LEU A 425 9.76 16.17 22.78
#